data_4f2776920bd769cfcaf116e317a385f0
#
_entry.id   4f2776920bd769cfcaf116e317a385f0
#
_cell.length_a   1.000
_cell.length_b   1.000
_cell.length_c   1.000
_cell.angle_alpha   90.00
_cell.angle_beta   90.00
_cell.angle_gamma   90.00
#
_symmetry.space_group_name_H-M   'P 1'
#
loop_
_entity.id
_entity.type
_entity.pdbx_description
1 polymer ?
#
loop_
_entity_poly.entity_id
_entity_poly.type
_entity_poly.pdbx_seq_one_letter_code
_entity_poly.pdbx_strand_id
1 'polypeptide(L)'
;MSDEKVLPRIRPEIAALPAYRQGRQASPDAFKLSSNENPFEPLPGVLEAVHATGAFNRYPDATAARLRERLAARYGVSPDEVHVGAGSVSVLAQLLLATSGPGD
;
A
#
# COMPACT_ATOMS: atom_id res chain seq x y z
N MET A 1 42.89 -5.53 -10.76
CA MET A 1 42.17 -4.39 -10.12
C MET A 1 40.82 -4.94 -9.74
N SER A 2 40.60 -5.18 -8.44
CA SER A 2 39.30 -5.62 -7.95
C SER A 2 38.36 -4.45 -8.00
N ASP A 3 37.28 -4.57 -8.79
CA ASP A 3 36.16 -3.63 -8.76
C ASP A 3 35.53 -3.70 -7.35
N GLU A 4 35.96 -2.79 -6.51
CA GLU A 4 35.36 -2.62 -5.17
C GLU A 4 33.95 -2.08 -5.39
N LYS A 5 32.97 -2.95 -5.20
CA LYS A 5 31.57 -2.62 -5.41
C LYS A 5 31.13 -1.60 -4.36
N VAL A 6 31.06 -0.33 -4.75
CA VAL A 6 30.57 0.73 -3.86
C VAL A 6 29.09 0.50 -3.59
N LEU A 7 28.78 0.08 -2.37
CA LEU A 7 27.42 -0.12 -1.92
C LEU A 7 26.81 1.18 -1.40
N PRO A 8 25.49 1.38 -1.55
CA PRO A 8 24.79 2.52 -0.98
C PRO A 8 24.99 2.58 0.55
N ARG A 9 25.17 3.79 1.08
CA ARG A 9 25.25 4.00 2.53
C ARG A 9 23.85 3.83 3.14
N ILE A 10 23.70 2.82 4.00
CA ILE A 10 22.48 2.61 4.78
C ILE A 10 22.66 3.27 6.16
N ARG A 11 21.64 3.93 6.66
CA ARG A 11 21.63 4.48 8.01
C ARG A 11 21.78 3.34 9.04
N PRO A 12 22.65 3.48 10.07
CA PRO A 12 22.88 2.41 11.04
C PRO A 12 21.62 1.93 11.75
N GLU A 13 20.71 2.86 12.08
CA GLU A 13 19.44 2.56 12.74
C GLU A 13 18.55 1.66 11.87
N ILE A 14 18.56 1.87 10.56
CA ILE A 14 17.81 1.05 9.61
C ILE A 14 18.50 -0.31 9.41
N ALA A 15 19.81 -0.31 9.31
CA ALA A 15 20.57 -1.57 9.17
C ALA A 15 20.43 -2.51 10.38
N ALA A 16 20.17 -1.95 11.57
CA ALA A 16 19.94 -2.72 12.79
C ALA A 16 18.54 -3.29 12.94
N LEU A 17 17.57 -2.84 12.11
CA LEU A 17 16.21 -3.35 12.19
C LEU A 17 16.13 -4.80 11.69
N PRO A 18 15.36 -5.66 12.39
CA PRO A 18 15.10 -7.01 11.89
C PRO A 18 14.30 -6.93 10.59
N ALA A 19 14.65 -7.78 9.63
CA ALA A 19 13.87 -7.88 8.39
C ALA A 19 12.43 -8.29 8.69
N TYR A 20 11.48 -7.67 7.99
CA TYR A 20 10.09 -8.09 8.06
C TYR A 20 9.94 -9.55 7.63
N ARG A 21 9.27 -10.32 8.44
CA ARG A 21 8.93 -11.71 8.11
C ARG A 21 7.44 -11.80 7.81
N GLN A 22 7.13 -12.03 6.56
CA GLN A 22 5.77 -12.32 6.14
C GLN A 22 5.28 -13.62 6.80
N GLY A 23 3.98 -13.69 7.10
CA GLY A 23 3.33 -14.91 7.55
C GLY A 23 3.53 -16.06 6.55
N ARG A 24 3.57 -17.29 7.07
CA ARG A 24 3.76 -18.49 6.23
C ARG A 24 2.64 -18.58 5.20
N GLN A 25 3.00 -18.87 3.95
CA GLN A 25 2.00 -19.19 2.95
C GLN A 25 1.32 -20.52 3.29
N ALA A 26 -0.01 -20.53 3.22
CA ALA A 26 -0.77 -21.75 3.39
C ALA A 26 -0.62 -22.65 2.15
N SER A 27 -0.73 -23.98 2.34
CA SER A 27 -0.93 -24.88 1.20
C SER A 27 -2.28 -24.61 0.54
N PRO A 28 -2.47 -25.02 -0.75
CA PRO A 28 -3.75 -24.79 -1.45
C PRO A 28 -4.99 -25.31 -0.70
N ASP A 29 -4.81 -26.37 0.09
CA ASP A 29 -5.90 -27.03 0.82
C ASP A 29 -6.09 -26.53 2.24
N ALA A 30 -5.30 -25.56 2.70
CA ALA A 30 -5.34 -25.07 4.07
C ALA A 30 -6.03 -23.71 4.16
N PHE A 31 -6.82 -23.52 5.23
CA PHE A 31 -7.35 -22.20 5.55
C PHE A 31 -6.23 -21.27 6.01
N LYS A 32 -6.07 -20.14 5.32
CA LYS A 32 -5.11 -19.13 5.71
C LYS A 32 -5.74 -18.19 6.75
N LEU A 33 -5.29 -18.28 8.00
CA LEU A 33 -5.76 -17.47 9.11
C LEU A 33 -4.80 -16.31 9.47
N SER A 34 -3.74 -16.12 8.68
CA SER A 34 -2.75 -15.06 8.89
C SER A 34 -2.93 -13.91 7.90
N SER A 35 -2.39 -12.73 8.26
CA SER A 35 -2.31 -11.54 7.40
C SER A 35 -3.64 -10.83 7.11
N ASN A 36 -4.71 -11.15 7.84
CA ASN A 36 -6.05 -10.57 7.63
C ASN A 36 -6.54 -10.64 6.17
N GLU A 37 -6.19 -11.71 5.48
CA GLU A 37 -6.65 -11.90 4.10
C GLU A 37 -8.15 -12.22 4.08
N ASN A 38 -8.84 -11.62 3.11
CA ASN A 38 -10.24 -11.93 2.86
C ASN A 38 -10.34 -13.31 2.19
N PRO A 39 -11.05 -14.29 2.80
CA PRO A 39 -11.18 -15.63 2.23
C PRO A 39 -12.18 -15.70 1.06
N PHE A 40 -12.95 -14.67 0.83
CA PHE A 40 -13.93 -14.63 -0.25
C PHE A 40 -13.31 -14.15 -1.57
N GLU A 41 -13.74 -14.75 -2.65
CA GLU A 41 -13.39 -14.30 -4.00
C GLU A 41 -13.86 -12.86 -4.24
N PRO A 42 -13.14 -12.09 -5.07
CA PRO A 42 -13.58 -10.76 -5.46
C PRO A 42 -14.95 -10.81 -6.15
N LEU A 43 -15.77 -9.80 -5.93
CA LEU A 43 -17.07 -9.68 -6.61
C LEU A 43 -16.88 -9.64 -8.14
N PRO A 44 -17.73 -10.31 -8.93
CA PRO A 44 -17.60 -10.37 -10.39
C PRO A 44 -17.47 -9.00 -11.04
N GLY A 45 -18.27 -8.01 -10.64
CA GLY A 45 -18.18 -6.66 -11.17
C GLY A 45 -16.87 -5.93 -10.83
N VAL A 46 -16.18 -6.32 -9.78
CA VAL A 46 -14.83 -5.79 -9.45
C VAL A 46 -13.81 -6.34 -10.43
N LEU A 47 -13.84 -7.64 -10.70
CA LEU A 47 -12.96 -8.28 -11.67
C LEU A 47 -13.16 -7.73 -13.08
N GLU A 48 -14.41 -7.57 -13.50
CA GLU A 48 -14.76 -6.95 -14.78
C GLU A 48 -14.18 -5.53 -14.89
N ALA A 49 -14.33 -4.70 -13.87
CA ALA A 49 -13.79 -3.34 -13.85
C ALA A 49 -12.26 -3.31 -13.93
N VAL A 50 -11.58 -4.23 -13.24
CA VAL A 50 -10.12 -4.38 -13.31
C VAL A 50 -9.67 -4.80 -14.70
N HIS A 51 -10.32 -5.81 -15.29
CA HIS A 51 -9.97 -6.29 -16.63
C HIS A 51 -10.29 -5.30 -17.74
N ALA A 52 -11.29 -4.43 -17.56
CA ALA A 52 -11.61 -3.35 -18.49
C ALA A 52 -10.62 -2.19 -18.46
N THR A 53 -9.71 -2.16 -17.49
CA THR A 53 -8.67 -1.14 -17.42
C THR A 53 -7.63 -1.41 -18.50
N GLY A 54 -7.49 -0.52 -19.48
CA GLY A 54 -6.61 -0.75 -20.63
C GLY A 54 -5.52 0.29 -20.84
N ALA A 55 -5.54 1.39 -20.09
CA ALA A 55 -4.62 2.50 -20.29
C ALA A 55 -3.35 2.42 -19.40
N PHE A 56 -2.73 1.25 -19.33
CA PHE A 56 -1.55 1.00 -18.46
C PHE A 56 -0.32 1.84 -18.82
N ASN A 57 -0.28 2.41 -20.01
CA ASN A 57 0.79 3.29 -20.49
C ASN A 57 0.54 4.77 -20.17
N ARG A 58 -0.49 5.10 -19.44
CA ARG A 58 -0.84 6.46 -19.03
C ARG A 58 -0.77 6.62 -17.52
N TYR A 59 -0.34 7.78 -17.07
CA TYR A 59 -0.45 8.12 -15.66
C TYR A 59 -1.92 8.26 -15.26
N PRO A 60 -2.31 7.69 -14.12
CA PRO A 60 -3.62 7.95 -13.54
C PRO A 60 -3.71 9.39 -13.01
N ASP A 61 -4.93 9.82 -12.66
CA ASP A 61 -5.11 11.06 -11.90
C ASP A 61 -4.37 11.00 -10.56
N ALA A 62 -3.35 11.87 -10.42
CA ALA A 62 -2.49 11.91 -9.24
C ALA A 62 -3.25 12.28 -7.95
N THR A 63 -4.39 12.95 -8.08
CA THR A 63 -5.25 13.36 -6.96
C THR A 63 -6.23 12.29 -6.54
N ALA A 64 -6.43 11.25 -7.36
CA ALA A 64 -7.47 10.23 -7.20
C ALA A 64 -8.85 10.81 -6.90
N ALA A 65 -9.19 11.95 -7.54
CA ALA A 65 -10.38 12.75 -7.24
C ALA A 65 -11.66 11.91 -7.21
N ARG A 66 -11.88 11.11 -8.24
CA ARG A 66 -13.08 10.27 -8.36
C ARG A 66 -13.24 9.28 -7.19
N LEU A 67 -12.13 8.68 -6.71
CA LEU A 67 -12.14 7.77 -5.57
C LEU A 67 -12.42 8.54 -4.28
N ARG A 68 -11.75 9.68 -4.07
CA ARG A 68 -11.94 10.53 -2.91
C ARG A 68 -13.37 11.03 -2.79
N GLU A 69 -13.96 11.50 -3.87
CA GLU A 69 -15.39 11.94 -3.93
C GLU A 69 -16.34 10.80 -3.55
N ARG A 70 -16.12 9.60 -4.09
CA ARG A 70 -16.95 8.43 -3.77
C ARG A 70 -16.86 8.02 -2.32
N LEU A 71 -15.66 8.03 -1.74
CA LEU A 71 -15.44 7.70 -0.34
C LEU A 71 -16.03 8.81 0.56
N ALA A 72 -15.80 10.06 0.24
CA ALA A 72 -16.37 11.20 0.96
C ALA A 72 -17.90 11.13 1.03
N ALA A 73 -18.55 10.89 -0.11
CA ALA A 73 -19.99 10.71 -0.15
C ALA A 73 -20.47 9.49 0.67
N ARG A 74 -19.70 8.40 0.68
CA ARG A 74 -20.01 7.20 1.45
C ARG A 74 -19.95 7.42 2.96
N TYR A 75 -18.99 8.23 3.42
CA TYR A 75 -18.74 8.47 4.84
C TYR A 75 -19.30 9.79 5.36
N GLY A 76 -19.89 10.62 4.51
CA GLY A 76 -20.47 11.90 4.91
C GLY A 76 -19.43 12.96 5.29
N VAL A 77 -18.27 12.92 4.65
CA VAL A 77 -17.15 13.87 4.87
C VAL A 77 -16.84 14.64 3.60
N SER A 78 -15.98 15.67 3.70
CA SER A 78 -15.46 16.38 2.51
C SER A 78 -14.44 15.52 1.76
N PRO A 79 -14.32 15.61 0.43
CA PRO A 79 -13.24 14.99 -0.33
C PRO A 79 -11.83 15.38 0.17
N ASP A 80 -11.67 16.56 0.78
CA ASP A 80 -10.41 17.02 1.34
C ASP A 80 -10.03 16.33 2.65
N GLU A 81 -10.98 15.66 3.29
CA GLU A 81 -10.76 14.83 4.48
C GLU A 81 -10.46 13.37 4.12
N VAL A 82 -10.38 13.04 2.81
CA VAL A 82 -10.08 11.68 2.34
C VAL A 82 -8.68 11.64 1.76
N HIS A 83 -7.83 10.83 2.35
CA HIS A 83 -6.51 10.51 1.82
C HIS A 83 -6.48 9.08 1.27
N VAL A 84 -5.80 8.89 0.14
CA VAL A 84 -5.65 7.57 -0.51
C VAL A 84 -4.18 7.25 -0.75
N GLY A 85 -3.84 5.97 -0.68
CA GLY A 85 -2.47 5.50 -0.88
C GLY A 85 -2.44 4.02 -1.27
N ALA A 86 -1.25 3.49 -1.50
CA ALA A 86 -1.02 2.10 -1.84
C ALA A 86 -1.12 1.21 -0.59
N GLY A 87 -2.33 1.03 -0.10
CA GLY A 87 -2.64 0.27 1.12
C GLY A 87 -2.42 1.08 2.41
N SER A 88 -2.89 0.52 3.54
CA SER A 88 -2.87 1.17 4.85
C SER A 88 -1.45 1.50 5.34
N VAL A 89 -0.47 0.66 5.04
CA VAL A 89 0.93 0.91 5.43
C VAL A 89 1.48 2.17 4.76
N SER A 90 1.17 2.40 3.48
CA SER A 90 1.57 3.61 2.78
C SER A 90 0.90 4.85 3.38
N VAL A 91 -0.40 4.78 3.66
CA VAL A 91 -1.15 5.88 4.28
C VAL A 91 -0.58 6.21 5.66
N LEU A 92 -0.31 5.19 6.48
CA LEU A 92 0.29 5.37 7.81
C LEU A 92 1.69 6.01 7.74
N ALA A 93 2.54 5.54 6.83
CA ALA A 93 3.86 6.12 6.63
C ALA A 93 3.80 7.59 6.21
N GLN A 94 2.88 7.94 5.32
CA GLN A 94 2.67 9.32 4.89
C GLN A 94 2.16 10.20 6.04
N LEU A 95 1.25 9.69 6.86
CA LEU A 95 0.77 10.38 8.06
C LEU A 95 1.93 10.69 9.02
N LEU A 96 2.73 9.67 9.34
CA LEU A 96 3.89 9.85 10.23
C LEU A 96 4.89 10.86 9.66
N LEU A 97 5.20 10.79 8.37
CA LEU A 97 6.09 11.77 7.73
C LEU A 97 5.54 13.20 7.75
N ALA A 98 4.23 13.35 7.71
CA ALA A 98 3.58 14.66 7.73
C ALA A 98 3.43 15.27 9.14
N THR A 99 3.37 14.44 10.18
CA THR A 99 3.00 14.88 11.53
C THR A 99 4.08 14.67 12.58
N SER A 100 5.10 13.86 12.30
CA SER A 100 6.13 13.50 13.29
C SER A 100 7.50 14.07 12.89
N GLY A 101 8.29 14.44 13.91
CA GLY A 101 9.63 14.98 13.77
C GLY A 101 10.64 14.30 14.70
N PRO A 102 11.89 14.78 14.73
CA PRO A 102 12.91 14.24 15.63
C PRO A 102 12.49 14.39 17.10
N GLY A 103 12.37 13.26 17.80
CA GLY A 103 12.01 13.22 19.22
C GLY A 103 10.55 12.86 19.53
N ASP A 104 9.72 12.64 18.51
CA ASP A 104 8.34 12.17 18.66
C ASP A 104 8.27 10.63 18.78
#